data_fcce8cfeab595dc6233ff1423398b01e
#
_entry.id   fcce8cfeab595dc6233ff1423398b01e
#
_cell.length_a   1.000
_cell.length_b   1.000
_cell.length_c   1.000
_cell.angle_alpha   90.00
_cell.angle_beta   90.00
_cell.angle_gamma   90.00
#
_symmetry.space_group_name_H-M   'P 1'
#
loop_
_entity.id
_entity.type
_entity.pdbx_description
1 polymer ?
#
loop_
_entity_poly.entity_id
_entity_poly.type
_entity_poly.pdbx_seq_one_letter_code
_entity_poly.pdbx_strand_id
1 'polypeptide(L)'
;RCREIAVCARRADGYGELIDSVFSRYGVPMFRSAMEDILEKPVLALVTSALAAAGSDYPCDELFRYLKTGLTGISDEERDLLENYALTWDLKGSAWTRKKPWDMHPEGYGREFTEADAALVAWLDALRRRVIAPLEALRKNKDKTGRGRALALYQLLDDIDLPTRLAQRADSLDRRGERTAAAQY
;
A
#
# COMPACT_ATOMS: atom_id res chain seq x y z
N ARG A 1 -34.36 -1.71 24.56
CA ARG A 1 -33.38 -0.90 23.77
C ARG A 1 -32.42 -1.84 23.09
N CYS A 2 -31.97 -1.55 21.83
CA CYS A 2 -31.10 -2.45 21.07
C CYS A 2 -29.83 -2.86 21.84
N ARG A 3 -29.27 -1.98 22.66
CA ARG A 3 -28.08 -2.26 23.49
C ARG A 3 -28.26 -3.31 24.60
N GLU A 4 -29.49 -3.74 24.85
CA GLU A 4 -29.85 -4.73 25.86
C GLU A 4 -30.09 -6.11 25.25
N ILE A 5 -29.93 -6.22 23.92
CA ILE A 5 -30.13 -7.47 23.18
C ILE A 5 -28.77 -8.02 22.78
N ALA A 6 -28.48 -9.26 23.12
CA ALA A 6 -27.30 -9.97 22.69
C ALA A 6 -27.70 -11.15 21.81
N VAL A 7 -26.99 -11.32 20.70
CA VAL A 7 -27.13 -12.47 19.80
C VAL A 7 -25.83 -13.27 19.87
N CYS A 8 -25.93 -14.55 20.20
CA CYS A 8 -24.78 -15.45 20.29
C CYS A 8 -24.90 -16.56 19.26
N ALA A 9 -23.81 -16.84 18.55
CA ALA A 9 -23.71 -17.96 17.63
C ALA A 9 -22.43 -18.74 17.89
N ARG A 10 -22.45 -20.06 17.68
CA ARG A 10 -21.27 -20.92 17.87
C ARG A 10 -20.15 -20.59 16.87
N ARG A 11 -20.50 -20.15 15.66
CA ARG A 11 -19.60 -19.68 14.61
C ARG A 11 -20.22 -18.43 14.00
N ALA A 12 -19.87 -17.27 14.52
CA ALA A 12 -20.38 -15.99 14.03
C ALA A 12 -19.66 -15.51 12.77
N ASP A 13 -18.42 -15.98 12.54
CA ASP A 13 -17.54 -15.48 11.48
C ASP A 13 -18.14 -15.66 10.07
N GLY A 14 -18.80 -16.81 9.82
CA GLY A 14 -19.45 -17.08 8.53
C GLY A 14 -20.70 -16.23 8.23
N TYR A 15 -21.22 -15.51 9.22
CA TYR A 15 -22.42 -14.68 9.08
C TYR A 15 -22.14 -13.17 9.21
N GLY A 16 -20.88 -12.80 9.44
CA GLY A 16 -20.50 -11.44 9.79
C GLY A 16 -20.97 -10.40 8.76
N GLU A 17 -20.57 -10.57 7.52
CA GLU A 17 -20.95 -9.64 6.43
C GLU A 17 -22.47 -9.61 6.18
N LEU A 18 -23.13 -10.75 6.29
CA LEU A 18 -24.59 -10.83 6.15
C LEU A 18 -25.29 -10.07 7.27
N ILE A 19 -24.84 -10.22 8.50
CA ILE A 19 -25.38 -9.50 9.66
C ILE A 19 -25.16 -8.01 9.50
N ASP A 20 -23.94 -7.58 9.13
CA ASP A 20 -23.58 -6.18 8.91
C ASP A 20 -24.47 -5.56 7.82
N SER A 21 -24.64 -6.26 6.69
CA SER A 21 -25.48 -5.82 5.57
C SER A 21 -26.96 -5.70 5.96
N VAL A 22 -27.51 -6.73 6.60
CA VAL A 22 -28.94 -6.76 6.98
C VAL A 22 -29.23 -5.71 8.04
N PHE A 23 -28.44 -5.62 9.10
CA PHE A 23 -28.68 -4.68 10.19
C PHE A 23 -28.50 -3.23 9.74
N SER A 24 -27.50 -2.95 8.89
CA SER A 24 -27.34 -1.63 8.26
C SER A 24 -28.54 -1.27 7.40
N ARG A 25 -29.06 -2.20 6.59
CA ARG A 25 -30.22 -1.98 5.73
C ARG A 25 -31.48 -1.63 6.52
N TYR A 26 -31.65 -2.22 7.71
CA TYR A 26 -32.79 -1.96 8.59
C TYR A 26 -32.52 -0.87 9.65
N GLY A 27 -31.36 -0.21 9.59
CA GLY A 27 -30.99 0.84 10.54
C GLY A 27 -30.87 0.35 11.99
N VAL A 28 -30.58 -0.93 12.20
CA VAL A 28 -30.40 -1.53 13.52
C VAL A 28 -28.97 -1.31 14.00
N PRO A 29 -28.74 -0.45 15.02
CA PRO A 29 -27.40 -0.28 15.55
C PRO A 29 -26.92 -1.54 16.26
N MET A 30 -25.74 -2.01 15.91
CA MET A 30 -25.16 -3.18 16.52
C MET A 30 -23.64 -3.02 16.75
N PHE A 31 -23.13 -3.82 17.66
CA PHE A 31 -21.71 -4.07 17.83
C PHE A 31 -21.47 -5.57 17.61
N ARG A 32 -20.55 -5.89 16.70
CA ARG A 32 -20.14 -7.27 16.44
C ARG A 32 -18.71 -7.48 16.95
N SER A 33 -18.55 -8.41 17.89
CA SER A 33 -17.22 -8.91 18.26
C SER A 33 -16.73 -9.85 17.16
N ALA A 34 -15.73 -9.44 16.42
CA ALA A 34 -15.07 -10.26 15.42
C ALA A 34 -13.58 -10.28 15.68
N MET A 35 -12.95 -11.44 15.45
CA MET A 35 -11.49 -11.47 15.34
C MET A 35 -11.11 -11.04 13.92
N GLU A 36 -10.42 -9.92 13.82
CA GLU A 36 -9.86 -9.45 12.57
C GLU A 36 -8.36 -9.77 12.55
N ASP A 37 -7.84 -10.20 11.41
CA ASP A 37 -6.40 -10.33 11.25
C ASP A 37 -5.78 -8.92 11.22
N ILE A 38 -5.01 -8.63 12.26
CA ILE A 38 -4.33 -7.34 12.37
C ILE A 38 -3.34 -7.10 11.21
N LEU A 39 -2.81 -8.18 10.60
CA LEU A 39 -1.86 -8.07 9.48
C LEU A 39 -2.51 -7.56 8.19
N GLU A 40 -3.83 -7.62 8.10
CA GLU A 40 -4.60 -7.05 6.97
C GLU A 40 -4.83 -5.54 7.13
N LYS A 41 -4.57 -4.98 8.30
CA LYS A 41 -4.70 -3.53 8.50
C LYS A 41 -3.69 -2.77 7.61
N PRO A 42 -4.10 -1.66 6.98
CA PRO A 42 -3.29 -0.96 5.97
C PRO A 42 -1.87 -0.61 6.44
N VAL A 43 -1.70 -0.18 7.69
CA VAL A 43 -0.38 0.13 8.25
C VAL A 43 0.50 -1.11 8.37
N LEU A 44 -0.06 -2.24 8.80
CA LEU A 44 0.69 -3.48 8.94
C LEU A 44 0.98 -4.11 7.57
N ALA A 45 0.04 -4.03 6.64
CA ALA A 45 0.28 -4.40 5.24
C ALA A 45 1.41 -3.56 4.62
N LEU A 46 1.45 -2.25 4.87
CA LEU A 46 2.53 -1.36 4.47
C LEU A 46 3.88 -1.83 5.03
N VAL A 47 3.95 -2.04 6.34
CA VAL A 47 5.20 -2.44 7.03
C VAL A 47 5.69 -3.80 6.54
N THR A 48 4.81 -4.79 6.47
CA THR A 48 5.18 -6.16 6.06
C THR A 48 5.64 -6.21 4.61
N SER A 49 4.93 -5.52 3.69
CA SER A 49 5.32 -5.47 2.28
C SER A 49 6.58 -4.64 2.05
N ALA A 50 6.79 -3.53 2.79
CA ALA A 50 8.03 -2.77 2.74
C ALA A 50 9.24 -3.62 3.17
N LEU A 51 9.12 -4.38 4.26
CA LEU A 51 10.17 -5.28 4.75
C LEU A 51 10.42 -6.43 3.76
N ALA A 52 9.37 -7.00 3.19
CA ALA A 52 9.48 -8.06 2.18
C ALA A 52 10.14 -7.53 0.89
N ALA A 53 9.70 -6.39 0.37
CA ALA A 53 10.27 -5.76 -0.81
C ALA A 53 11.76 -5.42 -0.63
N ALA A 54 12.12 -4.79 0.49
CA ALA A 54 13.51 -4.44 0.79
C ALA A 54 14.38 -5.67 1.05
N GLY A 55 13.82 -6.74 1.64
CA GLY A 55 14.53 -7.98 1.98
C GLY A 55 14.79 -8.90 0.80
N SER A 56 13.94 -8.89 -0.22
CA SER A 56 13.92 -9.85 -1.33
C SER A 56 14.27 -9.24 -2.69
N ASP A 57 15.02 -8.15 -2.73
CA ASP A 57 15.49 -7.50 -3.96
C ASP A 57 14.35 -6.94 -4.84
N TYR A 58 13.33 -6.36 -4.21
CA TYR A 58 12.22 -5.65 -4.83
C TYR A 58 11.40 -6.49 -5.82
N PRO A 59 10.83 -7.63 -5.41
CA PRO A 59 9.87 -8.35 -6.25
C PRO A 59 8.64 -7.47 -6.51
N CYS A 60 8.11 -7.52 -7.74
CA CYS A 60 7.02 -6.64 -8.17
C CYS A 60 5.78 -6.77 -7.30
N ASP A 61 5.38 -7.99 -6.94
CA ASP A 61 4.22 -8.28 -6.10
C ASP A 61 4.30 -7.57 -4.74
N GLU A 62 5.42 -7.68 -4.03
CA GLU A 62 5.61 -7.04 -2.73
C GLU A 62 5.75 -5.51 -2.85
N LEU A 63 6.43 -5.03 -3.88
CA LEU A 63 6.57 -3.60 -4.13
C LEU A 63 5.21 -2.95 -4.43
N PHE A 64 4.41 -3.56 -5.31
CA PHE A 64 3.09 -3.01 -5.62
C PHE A 64 2.08 -3.25 -4.49
N ARG A 65 2.23 -4.31 -3.69
CA ARG A 65 1.48 -4.46 -2.45
C ARG A 65 1.75 -3.30 -1.49
N TYR A 66 3.01 -2.89 -1.33
CA TYR A 66 3.41 -1.71 -0.56
C TYR A 66 2.75 -0.43 -1.09
N LEU A 67 2.78 -0.20 -2.41
CA LEU A 67 2.19 0.98 -3.03
C LEU A 67 0.65 0.98 -2.96
N LYS A 68 0.01 -0.18 -3.08
CA LYS A 68 -1.46 -0.36 -3.05
C LYS A 68 -2.08 -0.11 -1.66
N THR A 69 -1.29 0.05 -0.62
CA THR A 69 -1.80 0.47 0.69
C THR A 69 -2.40 1.88 0.69
N GLY A 70 -2.05 2.71 -0.31
CA GLY A 70 -2.48 4.11 -0.40
C GLY A 70 -1.82 5.04 0.63
N LEU A 71 -0.80 4.55 1.35
CA LEU A 71 -0.11 5.29 2.42
C LEU A 71 1.28 5.82 2.00
N THR A 72 1.70 5.57 0.76
CA THR A 72 3.05 5.90 0.26
C THR A 72 3.15 7.29 -0.37
N GLY A 73 2.04 8.04 -0.45
CA GLY A 73 1.99 9.34 -1.09
C GLY A 73 2.08 9.30 -2.62
N ILE A 74 1.82 8.13 -3.20
CA ILE A 74 1.70 7.88 -4.63
C ILE A 74 0.21 7.80 -4.97
N SER A 75 -0.24 8.51 -6.02
CA SER A 75 -1.64 8.41 -6.46
C SER A 75 -1.93 7.06 -7.11
N ASP A 76 -3.21 6.73 -7.23
CA ASP A 76 -3.62 5.48 -7.89
C ASP A 76 -3.19 5.49 -9.37
N GLU A 77 -3.29 6.63 -10.05
CA GLU A 77 -2.87 6.80 -11.43
C GLU A 77 -1.35 6.66 -11.60
N GLU A 78 -0.56 7.30 -10.71
CA GLU A 78 0.90 7.17 -10.70
C GLU A 78 1.33 5.70 -10.50
N ARG A 79 0.68 5.02 -9.57
CA ARG A 79 0.95 3.60 -9.27
C ARG A 79 0.63 2.73 -10.47
N ASP A 80 -0.55 2.90 -11.09
CA ASP A 80 -1.01 2.06 -12.19
C ASP A 80 -0.11 2.23 -13.43
N LEU A 81 0.33 3.46 -13.73
CA LEU A 81 1.31 3.71 -14.81
C LEU A 81 2.65 3.03 -14.51
N LEU A 82 3.12 3.11 -13.27
CA LEU A 82 4.37 2.48 -12.85
C LEU A 82 4.27 0.95 -12.90
N GLU A 83 3.14 0.38 -12.46
CA GLU A 83 2.87 -1.07 -12.48
C GLU A 83 2.83 -1.59 -13.92
N ASN A 84 2.08 -0.92 -14.80
CA ASN A 84 1.98 -1.30 -16.21
C ASN A 84 3.36 -1.30 -16.88
N TYR A 85 4.17 -0.28 -16.64
CA TYR A 85 5.52 -0.23 -17.18
C TYR A 85 6.41 -1.34 -16.62
N ALA A 86 6.34 -1.59 -15.31
CA ALA A 86 7.10 -2.64 -14.66
C ALA A 86 6.73 -4.04 -15.17
N LEU A 87 5.45 -4.30 -15.38
CA LEU A 87 4.94 -5.57 -15.92
C LEU A 87 5.33 -5.74 -17.39
N THR A 88 5.22 -4.69 -18.21
CA THR A 88 5.61 -4.71 -19.63
C THR A 88 7.06 -5.16 -19.82
N TRP A 89 7.95 -4.78 -18.90
CA TRP A 89 9.39 -5.04 -18.99
C TRP A 89 9.92 -6.06 -17.99
N ASP A 90 9.05 -6.76 -17.25
CA ASP A 90 9.42 -7.72 -16.19
C ASP A 90 10.49 -7.16 -15.25
N LEU A 91 10.27 -5.91 -14.77
CA LEU A 91 11.24 -5.20 -13.96
C LEU A 91 11.35 -5.80 -12.56
N LYS A 92 12.55 -6.17 -12.16
CA LYS A 92 12.85 -6.74 -10.84
C LYS A 92 14.29 -6.47 -10.42
N GLY A 93 14.55 -6.60 -9.14
CA GLY A 93 15.89 -6.53 -8.58
C GLY A 93 16.58 -5.20 -8.88
N SER A 94 17.77 -5.27 -9.42
CA SER A 94 18.62 -4.12 -9.72
C SER A 94 18.03 -3.13 -10.73
N ALA A 95 17.00 -3.53 -11.50
CA ALA A 95 16.29 -2.63 -12.40
C ALA A 95 15.62 -1.47 -11.64
N TRP A 96 15.21 -1.71 -10.39
CA TRP A 96 14.62 -0.68 -9.52
C TRP A 96 15.64 0.30 -8.95
N THR A 97 16.88 -0.15 -8.70
CA THR A 97 17.91 0.63 -8.00
C THR A 97 19.01 1.17 -8.91
N ARG A 98 19.02 0.79 -10.20
CA ARG A 98 20.07 1.19 -11.15
C ARG A 98 20.17 2.71 -11.29
N LYS A 99 21.39 3.22 -11.42
CA LYS A 99 21.67 4.65 -11.63
C LYS A 99 21.24 5.13 -13.02
N LYS A 100 21.40 4.26 -14.05
CA LYS A 100 20.98 4.57 -15.41
C LYS A 100 19.47 4.80 -15.44
N PRO A 101 18.97 5.88 -16.06
CA PRO A 101 17.54 6.07 -16.25
C PRO A 101 16.90 4.90 -17.02
N TRP A 102 15.61 4.71 -16.85
CA TRP A 102 14.85 3.84 -17.73
C TRP A 102 14.78 4.43 -19.12
N ASP A 103 14.86 3.59 -20.13
CA ASP A 103 15.00 3.99 -21.53
C ASP A 103 14.21 3.06 -22.47
N MET A 104 13.28 2.26 -21.93
CA MET A 104 12.46 1.33 -22.69
C MET A 104 11.11 1.98 -23.02
N HIS A 105 10.57 1.64 -24.21
CA HIS A 105 9.30 2.22 -24.67
C HIS A 105 8.13 1.83 -23.72
N PRO A 106 7.23 2.75 -23.35
CA PRO A 106 6.15 2.43 -22.40
C PRO A 106 5.18 1.34 -22.88
N GLU A 107 4.99 1.20 -24.17
CA GLU A 107 4.10 0.19 -24.78
C GLU A 107 4.82 -1.10 -25.22
N GLY A 108 6.10 -1.30 -24.88
CA GLY A 108 6.85 -2.51 -25.20
C GLY A 108 7.72 -2.42 -26.45
N TYR A 109 8.09 -3.57 -27.00
CA TYR A 109 9.02 -3.67 -28.14
C TYR A 109 8.42 -3.20 -29.47
N GLY A 110 9.30 -2.77 -30.38
CA GLY A 110 8.95 -2.53 -31.78
C GLY A 110 8.15 -1.26 -32.04
N ARG A 111 8.13 -0.33 -31.11
CA ARG A 111 7.51 0.98 -31.22
C ARG A 111 8.57 2.06 -31.42
N GLU A 112 8.23 3.07 -32.22
CA GLU A 112 9.06 4.27 -32.33
C GLU A 112 8.80 5.20 -31.18
N PHE A 113 9.88 5.71 -30.58
CA PHE A 113 9.77 6.69 -29.49
C PHE A 113 9.29 8.03 -30.02
N THR A 114 8.21 8.53 -29.42
CA THR A 114 7.81 9.92 -29.57
C THR A 114 8.40 10.78 -28.45
N GLU A 115 8.34 12.10 -28.59
CA GLU A 115 8.74 13.02 -27.56
C GLU A 115 7.89 12.85 -26.26
N ALA A 116 6.60 12.54 -26.42
CA ALA A 116 5.69 12.24 -25.32
C ALA A 116 6.10 10.97 -24.57
N ASP A 117 6.50 9.91 -25.28
CA ASP A 117 6.98 8.66 -24.67
C ASP A 117 8.28 8.89 -23.88
N ALA A 118 9.20 9.67 -24.43
CA ALA A 118 10.43 10.02 -23.75
C ALA A 118 10.17 10.81 -22.44
N ALA A 119 9.23 11.75 -22.48
CA ALA A 119 8.80 12.50 -21.30
C ALA A 119 8.14 11.59 -20.25
N LEU A 120 7.26 10.68 -20.67
CA LEU A 120 6.61 9.70 -19.79
C LEU A 120 7.63 8.77 -19.10
N VAL A 121 8.59 8.24 -19.88
CA VAL A 121 9.62 7.36 -19.32
C VAL A 121 10.53 8.10 -18.33
N ALA A 122 10.89 9.35 -18.62
CA ALA A 122 11.66 10.17 -17.70
C ALA A 122 10.90 10.45 -16.39
N TRP A 123 9.60 10.69 -16.49
CA TRP A 123 8.72 10.88 -15.33
C TRP A 123 8.58 9.56 -14.53
N LEU A 124 8.39 8.42 -15.19
CA LEU A 124 8.36 7.10 -14.55
C LEU A 124 9.68 6.77 -13.83
N ASP A 125 10.82 7.14 -14.42
CA ASP A 125 12.13 6.97 -13.77
C ASP A 125 12.27 7.85 -12.51
N ALA A 126 11.76 9.09 -12.54
CA ALA A 126 11.74 9.96 -11.37
C ALA A 126 10.80 9.40 -10.27
N LEU A 127 9.63 8.89 -10.67
CA LEU A 127 8.68 8.25 -9.77
C LEU A 127 9.28 7.00 -9.12
N ARG A 128 9.91 6.12 -9.91
CA ARG A 128 10.65 4.96 -9.42
C ARG A 128 11.64 5.35 -8.34
N ARG A 129 12.46 6.37 -8.57
CA ARG A 129 13.48 6.83 -7.61
C ARG A 129 12.86 7.31 -6.31
N ARG A 130 11.73 8.04 -6.39
CA ARG A 130 10.98 8.49 -5.23
C ARG A 130 10.46 7.32 -4.40
N VAL A 131 9.91 6.29 -5.07
CA VAL A 131 9.37 5.07 -4.42
C VAL A 131 10.46 4.24 -3.75
N ILE A 132 11.58 4.06 -4.44
CA ILE A 132 12.64 3.12 -3.99
C ILE A 132 13.54 3.74 -2.91
N ALA A 133 13.72 5.04 -2.87
CA ALA A 133 14.65 5.69 -1.97
C ALA A 133 14.45 5.30 -0.48
N PRO A 134 13.24 5.36 0.11
CA PRO A 134 13.02 4.95 1.50
C PRO A 134 13.22 3.44 1.72
N LEU A 135 12.82 2.61 0.76
CA LEU A 135 13.03 1.16 0.83
C LEU A 135 14.53 0.80 0.72
N GLU A 136 15.28 1.53 -0.10
CA GLU A 136 16.72 1.34 -0.21
C GLU A 136 17.47 1.77 1.06
N ALA A 137 17.02 2.84 1.71
CA ALA A 137 17.55 3.26 3.00
C ALA A 137 17.32 2.18 4.07
N LEU A 138 16.11 1.59 4.12
CA LEU A 138 15.79 0.47 4.99
C LEU A 138 16.68 -0.76 4.72
N ARG A 139 16.87 -1.13 3.45
CA ARG A 139 17.73 -2.26 3.03
C ARG A 139 19.19 -2.06 3.38
N LYS A 140 19.72 -0.85 3.17
CA LYS A 140 21.13 -0.50 3.40
C LYS A 140 21.47 -0.25 4.87
N ASN A 141 20.50 -0.33 5.79
CA ASN A 141 20.78 -0.19 7.21
C ASN A 141 21.86 -1.17 7.67
N LYS A 142 22.94 -0.62 8.22
CA LYS A 142 24.10 -1.39 8.68
C LYS A 142 23.91 -1.97 10.08
N ASP A 143 23.08 -1.33 10.90
CA ASP A 143 22.77 -1.82 12.24
C ASP A 143 21.74 -2.95 12.17
N LYS A 144 22.21 -4.18 12.36
CA LYS A 144 21.39 -5.40 12.32
C LYS A 144 20.78 -5.77 13.67
N THR A 145 21.01 -4.96 14.71
CA THR A 145 20.34 -5.15 16.02
C THR A 145 18.82 -4.91 15.90
N GLY A 146 18.05 -5.44 16.84
CA GLY A 146 16.61 -5.18 16.89
C GLY A 146 16.29 -3.68 16.95
N ARG A 147 17.07 -2.92 17.75
CA ARG A 147 16.94 -1.47 17.85
C ARG A 147 17.26 -0.77 16.53
N GLY A 148 18.35 -1.16 15.85
CA GLY A 148 18.74 -0.54 14.58
C GLY A 148 17.72 -0.81 13.47
N ARG A 149 17.13 -2.01 13.43
CA ARG A 149 16.04 -2.34 12.50
C ARG A 149 14.78 -1.53 12.78
N ALA A 150 14.41 -1.39 14.05
CA ALA A 150 13.25 -0.59 14.46
C ALA A 150 13.43 0.89 14.08
N LEU A 151 14.62 1.46 14.30
CA LEU A 151 14.93 2.83 13.89
C LEU A 151 14.88 3.03 12.37
N ALA A 152 15.41 2.07 11.60
CA ALA A 152 15.34 2.14 10.14
C ALA A 152 13.90 2.04 9.61
N LEU A 153 13.07 1.22 10.24
CA LEU A 153 11.64 1.17 9.93
C LEU A 153 10.93 2.47 10.31
N TYR A 154 11.21 3.01 11.49
CA TYR A 154 10.67 4.30 11.92
C TYR A 154 11.02 5.41 10.93
N GLN A 155 12.29 5.46 10.46
CA GLN A 155 12.72 6.42 9.47
C GLN A 155 11.96 6.28 8.14
N LEU A 156 11.71 5.03 7.68
CA LEU A 156 10.89 4.79 6.48
C LEU A 156 9.48 5.37 6.67
N LEU A 157 8.85 5.16 7.83
CA LEU A 157 7.50 5.67 8.11
C LEU A 157 7.47 7.19 8.20
N ASP A 158 8.54 7.80 8.71
CA ASP A 158 8.73 9.25 8.75
C ASP A 158 8.96 9.84 7.36
N ASP A 159 9.83 9.23 6.55
CA ASP A 159 10.13 9.63 5.17
C ASP A 159 8.89 9.66 4.26
N ILE A 160 7.92 8.77 4.48
CA ILE A 160 6.65 8.77 3.75
C ILE A 160 5.58 9.65 4.40
N ASP A 161 5.89 10.31 5.51
CA ASP A 161 4.95 11.14 6.29
C ASP A 161 3.66 10.38 6.64
N LEU A 162 3.84 9.17 7.21
CA LEU A 162 2.73 8.25 7.50
C LEU A 162 1.59 8.89 8.32
N PRO A 163 1.84 9.69 9.37
CA PRO A 163 0.75 10.28 10.16
C PRO A 163 -0.18 11.16 9.31
N THR A 164 0.39 12.01 8.45
CA THR A 164 -0.39 12.87 7.54
C THR A 164 -1.15 12.02 6.51
N ARG A 165 -0.53 10.95 5.99
CA ARG A 165 -1.20 10.04 5.03
C ARG A 165 -2.38 9.31 5.66
N LEU A 166 -2.24 8.84 6.89
CA LEU A 166 -3.34 8.20 7.63
C LEU A 166 -4.51 9.17 7.82
N ALA A 167 -4.25 10.39 8.29
CA ALA A 167 -5.28 11.41 8.47
C ALA A 167 -5.99 11.74 7.15
N GLN A 168 -5.23 11.98 6.07
CA GLN A 168 -5.78 12.27 4.74
C GLN A 168 -6.65 11.12 4.21
N ARG A 169 -6.23 9.87 4.43
CA ARG A 169 -6.98 8.70 3.99
C ARG A 169 -8.27 8.53 4.78
N ALA A 170 -8.20 8.65 6.11
CA ALA A 170 -9.38 8.63 6.98
C ALA A 170 -10.40 9.70 6.58
N ASP A 171 -9.96 10.95 6.41
CA ASP A 171 -10.81 12.05 5.97
C ASP A 171 -11.45 11.81 4.60
N SER A 172 -10.70 11.25 3.65
CA SER A 172 -11.20 10.93 2.31
C SER A 172 -12.32 9.89 2.36
N LEU A 173 -12.14 8.85 3.17
CA LEU A 173 -13.13 7.79 3.35
C LEU A 173 -14.38 8.29 4.11
N ASP A 174 -14.19 9.11 5.14
CA ASP A 174 -15.32 9.69 5.90
C ASP A 174 -16.18 10.59 5.01
N ARG A 175 -15.57 11.41 4.14
CA ARG A 175 -16.31 12.25 3.15
C ARG A 175 -17.11 11.41 2.15
N ARG A 176 -16.70 10.18 1.87
CA ARG A 176 -17.45 9.22 1.04
C ARG A 176 -18.53 8.47 1.81
N GLY A 177 -18.62 8.68 3.13
CA GLY A 177 -19.54 7.96 4.01
C GLY A 177 -19.06 6.56 4.42
N GLU A 178 -17.82 6.21 4.11
CA GLU A 178 -17.20 4.91 4.39
C GLU A 178 -16.57 4.87 5.79
N ARG A 179 -17.37 5.20 6.81
CA ARG A 179 -16.89 5.38 8.19
C ARG A 179 -16.20 4.16 8.78
N THR A 180 -16.68 2.95 8.47
CA THR A 180 -16.06 1.71 8.94
C THR A 180 -14.66 1.52 8.36
N ALA A 181 -14.46 1.86 7.08
CA ALA A 181 -13.16 1.85 6.45
C ALA A 181 -12.25 2.97 6.98
N ALA A 182 -12.80 4.17 7.20
CA ALA A 182 -12.05 5.29 7.78
C ALA A 182 -11.48 4.97 9.17
N ALA A 183 -12.21 4.21 9.99
CA ALA A 183 -11.78 3.82 11.33
C ALA A 183 -10.59 2.82 11.34
N GLN A 184 -10.16 2.33 10.18
CA GLN A 184 -8.98 1.46 10.06
C GLN A 184 -7.66 2.24 9.91
N TYR A 185 -7.75 3.54 9.65
CA TYR A 185 -6.64 4.47 9.47
C TYR A 185 -6.54 5.44 10.65
#